data_5b4ab787ec94ca1fe2aa4f019dc9cbe5
#
_entry.id   5b4ab787ec94ca1fe2aa4f019dc9cbe5
#
_cell.length_a   1.000
_cell.length_b   1.000
_cell.length_c   1.000
_cell.angle_alpha   90.00
_cell.angle_beta   90.00
_cell.angle_gamma   90.00
#
_symmetry.space_group_name_H-M   'P 1'
#
loop_
_entity.id
_entity.type
_entity.pdbx_description
1 polymer ?
#
loop_
_entity_poly.entity_id
_entity_poly.type
_entity_poly.pdbx_seq_one_letter_code
_entity_poly.pdbx_strand_id
1 'polypeptide(L)'
;MPRVLVTGSAGQIGAELVPHLRSLYGKDNVVAGIHKASGDPSLRDGPVVYLDTGDEEAVGGAIREFNVDTVYHLAAVLSATGEKDPTLAWRVNMDGLRHVLEAAKANGVGKLFWPSSIGAFGPDAPRTNAPQNSPLNPTTIYGVTKVAGELLCNYYFLKYGLDVRIIRYPGLISNVAPPGGGTTDYAVEIFYSALQKGSYTCFLREDTVLPMMYMPDALKATVMVMDAETKNVPRHLGYNLASMSFSARELAAEIQKHIPRFKVAYSPDQRQKIADSWPKSIDDSEARRDWGWKYDYDLTRMVMDMLAKLRPRLTAEGKGV
;
A
#
# COMPACT_ATOMS: atom_id res chain seq x y z
N MET A 1 0.83 -3.38 25.44
CA MET A 1 1.07 -2.84 24.09
C MET A 1 1.39 -4.01 23.18
N PRO A 2 0.95 -4.02 21.92
CA PRO A 2 1.24 -5.11 21.00
C PRO A 2 2.74 -5.19 20.71
N ARG A 3 3.22 -6.41 20.48
CA ARG A 3 4.54 -6.68 19.93
C ARG A 3 4.42 -6.98 18.45
N VAL A 4 4.94 -6.08 17.64
CA VAL A 4 4.65 -6.00 16.21
C VAL A 4 5.85 -6.43 15.38
N LEU A 5 5.61 -7.27 14.36
CA LEU A 5 6.54 -7.50 13.26
C LEU A 5 5.96 -6.89 11.97
N VAL A 6 6.73 -6.06 11.31
CA VAL A 6 6.38 -5.51 9.99
C VAL A 6 7.29 -6.13 8.95
N THR A 7 6.81 -6.98 8.06
CA THR A 7 7.62 -7.48 6.93
C THR A 7 7.52 -6.51 5.76
N GLY A 8 8.56 -6.43 4.94
CA GLY A 8 8.58 -5.46 3.84
C GLY A 8 8.74 -4.01 4.32
N SER A 9 9.35 -3.81 5.47
CA SER A 9 9.51 -2.51 6.13
C SER A 9 10.24 -1.46 5.28
N ALA A 10 11.10 -1.85 4.35
CA ALA A 10 11.81 -0.93 3.45
C ALA A 10 10.98 -0.57 2.18
N GLY A 11 9.75 -1.08 2.06
CA GLY A 11 8.84 -0.75 0.95
C GLY A 11 8.10 0.56 1.17
N GLN A 12 7.28 0.96 0.18
CA GLN A 12 6.56 2.25 0.19
C GLN A 12 5.70 2.46 1.43
N ILE A 13 4.89 1.47 1.81
CA ILE A 13 4.07 1.55 3.04
C ILE A 13 4.95 1.37 4.28
N GLY A 14 5.83 0.37 4.26
CA GLY A 14 6.62 -0.03 5.43
C GLY A 14 7.52 1.06 5.98
N ALA A 15 8.17 1.85 5.09
CA ALA A 15 9.06 2.94 5.46
C ALA A 15 8.36 4.07 6.26
N GLU A 16 7.06 4.21 6.10
CA GLU A 16 6.25 5.18 6.86
C GLU A 16 5.45 4.50 7.98
N LEU A 17 4.99 3.27 7.79
CA LEU A 17 4.23 2.56 8.81
C LEU A 17 5.08 2.20 10.04
N VAL A 18 6.33 1.75 9.85
CA VAL A 18 7.20 1.38 10.98
C VAL A 18 7.43 2.54 11.94
N PRO A 19 7.90 3.73 11.52
CA PRO A 19 8.06 4.85 12.44
C PRO A 19 6.72 5.32 13.04
N HIS A 20 5.61 5.22 12.28
CA HIS A 20 4.28 5.54 12.78
C HIS A 20 3.85 4.59 13.90
N LEU A 21 3.97 3.27 13.73
CA LEU A 21 3.67 2.28 14.76
C LEU A 21 4.60 2.42 15.98
N ARG A 22 5.89 2.74 15.76
CA ARG A 22 6.84 3.01 16.85
C ARG A 22 6.43 4.21 17.70
N SER A 23 5.86 5.25 17.10
CA SER A 23 5.33 6.39 17.83
C SER A 23 4.10 6.06 18.67
N LEU A 24 3.29 5.08 18.25
CA LEU A 24 2.07 4.64 18.93
C LEU A 24 2.33 3.61 20.02
N TYR A 25 3.18 2.62 19.72
CA TYR A 25 3.35 1.43 20.56
C TYR A 25 4.70 1.41 21.29
N GLY A 26 5.57 2.38 21.04
CA GLY A 26 6.94 2.40 21.54
C GLY A 26 7.92 1.71 20.58
N LYS A 27 9.10 2.28 20.44
CA LYS A 27 10.10 1.88 19.44
C LYS A 27 10.57 0.42 19.57
N ASP A 28 10.70 -0.07 20.83
CA ASP A 28 11.21 -1.41 21.11
C ASP A 28 10.14 -2.50 20.92
N ASN A 29 8.87 -2.12 20.71
CA ASN A 29 7.76 -3.03 20.48
C ASN A 29 7.47 -3.26 18.98
N VAL A 30 8.18 -2.58 18.07
CA VAL A 30 7.94 -2.69 16.62
C VAL A 30 9.23 -3.09 15.90
N VAL A 31 9.28 -4.33 15.45
CA VAL A 31 10.39 -4.94 14.72
C VAL A 31 10.22 -4.69 13.22
N ALA A 32 11.22 -4.09 12.59
CA ALA A 32 11.27 -3.90 11.16
C ALA A 32 11.90 -5.11 10.47
N GLY A 33 11.11 -5.91 9.74
CA GLY A 33 11.58 -7.01 8.90
C GLY A 33 11.97 -6.50 7.51
N ILE A 34 13.25 -6.62 7.15
CA ILE A 34 13.81 -6.16 5.87
C ILE A 34 14.50 -7.30 5.15
N HIS A 35 14.29 -7.41 3.83
CA HIS A 35 14.96 -8.43 3.02
C HIS A 35 16.38 -8.03 2.63
N LYS A 36 16.64 -6.73 2.45
CA LYS A 36 17.95 -6.16 2.08
C LYS A 36 18.25 -4.97 2.99
N ALA A 37 19.53 -4.69 3.17
CA ALA A 37 19.94 -3.51 3.92
C ALA A 37 19.25 -2.25 3.36
N SER A 38 18.57 -1.53 4.24
CA SER A 38 17.93 -0.25 3.91
C SER A 38 18.84 0.90 4.35
N GLY A 39 18.95 1.91 3.50
CA GLY A 39 19.60 3.17 3.82
C GLY A 39 18.73 4.11 4.67
N ASP A 40 17.46 3.75 4.92
CA ASP A 40 16.53 4.59 5.68
C ASP A 40 16.87 4.56 7.19
N PRO A 41 17.33 5.70 7.75
CA PRO A 41 17.70 5.78 9.17
C PRO A 41 16.50 5.53 10.11
N SER A 42 15.27 5.84 9.69
CA SER A 42 14.06 5.71 10.51
C SER A 42 13.76 4.25 10.88
N LEU A 43 14.17 3.31 10.03
CA LEU A 43 14.05 1.88 10.32
C LEU A 43 15.03 1.40 11.41
N ARG A 44 16.14 2.14 11.63
CA ARG A 44 17.16 1.81 12.63
C ARG A 44 16.87 2.36 14.02
N ASP A 45 15.84 3.19 14.15
CA ASP A 45 15.39 3.68 15.48
C ASP A 45 14.48 2.65 16.17
N GLY A 46 15.02 1.45 16.43
CA GLY A 46 14.37 0.32 17.07
C GLY A 46 14.82 -1.02 16.45
N PRO A 47 14.24 -2.15 16.88
CA PRO A 47 14.62 -3.48 16.42
C PRO A 47 14.48 -3.65 14.92
N VAL A 48 15.47 -4.30 14.31
CA VAL A 48 15.49 -4.67 12.88
C VAL A 48 15.91 -6.12 12.75
N VAL A 49 15.22 -6.88 11.91
CA VAL A 49 15.59 -8.26 11.56
C VAL A 49 15.70 -8.40 10.05
N TYR A 50 16.76 -9.12 9.60
CA TYR A 50 16.86 -9.52 8.20
C TYR A 50 15.99 -10.73 7.97
N LEU A 51 14.98 -10.59 7.09
CA LEU A 51 13.93 -11.56 6.94
C LEU A 51 13.52 -11.72 5.47
N ASP A 52 13.67 -12.94 4.94
CA ASP A 52 13.03 -13.35 3.69
C ASP A 52 11.72 -14.09 4.03
N THR A 53 10.60 -13.57 3.57
CA THR A 53 9.29 -14.22 3.75
C THR A 53 9.13 -15.49 2.92
N GLY A 54 10.05 -15.75 2.00
CA GLY A 54 10.18 -17.03 1.31
C GLY A 54 10.68 -18.17 2.21
N ASP A 55 11.18 -17.87 3.41
CA ASP A 55 11.66 -18.81 4.41
C ASP A 55 10.71 -18.81 5.63
N GLU A 56 9.89 -19.86 5.75
CA GLU A 56 8.89 -20.01 6.81
C GLU A 56 9.54 -20.12 8.20
N GLU A 57 10.68 -20.80 8.29
CA GLU A 57 11.38 -20.97 9.58
C GLU A 57 11.99 -19.64 10.04
N ALA A 58 12.54 -18.84 9.12
CA ALA A 58 13.05 -17.51 9.43
C ALA A 58 11.92 -16.59 9.95
N VAL A 59 10.71 -16.65 9.35
CA VAL A 59 9.54 -15.90 9.85
C VAL A 59 9.15 -16.37 11.25
N GLY A 60 9.04 -17.70 11.45
CA GLY A 60 8.72 -18.27 12.75
C GLY A 60 9.76 -17.95 13.81
N GLY A 61 11.04 -17.97 13.44
CA GLY A 61 12.17 -17.58 14.30
C GLY A 61 12.04 -16.14 14.80
N ALA A 62 11.77 -15.20 13.86
CA ALA A 62 11.57 -13.79 14.21
C ALA A 62 10.36 -13.58 15.14
N ILE A 63 9.24 -14.28 14.89
CA ILE A 63 8.06 -14.20 15.77
C ILE A 63 8.41 -14.66 17.19
N ARG A 64 9.13 -15.77 17.34
CA ARG A 64 9.53 -16.29 18.66
C ARG A 64 10.55 -15.38 19.36
N GLU A 65 11.59 -14.95 18.65
CA GLU A 65 12.67 -14.11 19.20
C GLU A 65 12.14 -12.82 19.81
N PHE A 66 11.22 -12.15 19.09
CA PHE A 66 10.68 -10.88 19.52
C PHE A 66 9.33 -10.99 20.27
N ASN A 67 8.84 -12.21 20.53
CA ASN A 67 7.54 -12.48 21.16
C ASN A 67 6.40 -11.73 20.47
N VAL A 68 6.33 -11.80 19.15
CA VAL A 68 5.38 -11.08 18.31
C VAL A 68 3.96 -11.60 18.50
N ASP A 69 3.01 -10.71 18.75
CA ASP A 69 1.56 -11.01 18.83
C ASP A 69 0.76 -10.41 17.65
N THR A 70 1.37 -9.51 16.89
CA THR A 70 0.73 -8.80 15.78
C THR A 70 1.68 -8.70 14.60
N VAL A 71 1.23 -9.10 13.42
CA VAL A 71 2.02 -9.05 12.18
C VAL A 71 1.40 -8.11 11.17
N TYR A 72 2.21 -7.23 10.56
CA TYR A 72 1.88 -6.47 9.36
C TYR A 72 2.70 -7.02 8.19
N HIS A 73 2.08 -7.82 7.34
CA HIS A 73 2.75 -8.44 6.20
C HIS A 73 2.63 -7.57 4.94
N LEU A 74 3.67 -6.77 4.65
CA LEU A 74 3.70 -5.82 3.54
C LEU A 74 4.60 -6.24 2.38
N ALA A 75 5.40 -7.31 2.56
CA ALA A 75 6.32 -7.78 1.52
C ALA A 75 5.54 -8.23 0.27
N ALA A 76 5.79 -7.59 -0.86
CA ALA A 76 5.14 -7.91 -2.12
C ALA A 76 5.92 -7.39 -3.34
N VAL A 77 5.77 -8.05 -4.48
CA VAL A 77 6.12 -7.56 -5.81
C VAL A 77 4.91 -6.84 -6.40
N LEU A 78 5.12 -5.60 -6.90
CA LEU A 78 4.05 -4.73 -7.41
C LEU A 78 3.64 -5.04 -8.86
N SER A 79 2.54 -4.42 -9.32
CA SER A 79 1.86 -4.73 -10.58
C SER A 79 2.76 -4.73 -11.83
N ALA A 80 3.39 -3.60 -12.16
CA ALA A 80 4.18 -3.51 -13.38
C ALA A 80 5.50 -4.31 -13.29
N THR A 81 6.05 -4.51 -12.09
CA THR A 81 7.20 -5.37 -11.86
C THR A 81 6.82 -6.85 -11.95
N GLY A 82 5.65 -7.21 -11.40
CA GLY A 82 5.14 -8.58 -11.45
C GLY A 82 4.85 -9.07 -12.87
N GLU A 83 4.36 -8.19 -13.76
CA GLU A 83 4.16 -8.55 -15.17
C GLU A 83 5.46 -8.86 -15.93
N LYS A 84 6.59 -8.35 -15.45
CA LYS A 84 7.92 -8.69 -16.03
C LYS A 84 8.43 -10.05 -15.57
N ASP A 85 8.07 -10.48 -14.36
CA ASP A 85 8.43 -11.78 -13.78
C ASP A 85 7.26 -12.34 -12.95
N PRO A 86 6.28 -12.99 -13.59
CA PRO A 86 5.13 -13.58 -12.92
C PRO A 86 5.49 -14.67 -11.91
N THR A 87 6.58 -15.41 -12.15
CA THR A 87 7.05 -16.47 -11.25
C THR A 87 7.55 -15.88 -9.93
N LEU A 88 8.36 -14.83 -10.01
CA LEU A 88 8.80 -14.10 -8.83
C LEU A 88 7.63 -13.49 -8.08
N ALA A 89 6.67 -12.87 -8.81
CA ALA A 89 5.47 -12.28 -8.21
C ALA A 89 4.67 -13.34 -7.44
N TRP A 90 4.45 -14.52 -8.01
CA TRP A 90 3.77 -15.62 -7.33
C TRP A 90 4.52 -16.05 -6.07
N ARG A 91 5.82 -16.35 -6.20
CA ARG A 91 6.65 -16.81 -5.08
C ARG A 91 6.63 -15.82 -3.89
N VAL A 92 6.85 -14.53 -4.16
CA VAL A 92 6.89 -13.53 -3.10
C VAL A 92 5.50 -13.27 -2.52
N ASN A 93 4.48 -13.09 -3.38
CA ASN A 93 3.17 -12.64 -2.95
C ASN A 93 2.30 -13.78 -2.37
N MET A 94 2.46 -15.02 -2.86
CA MET A 94 1.63 -16.16 -2.44
C MET A 94 2.36 -17.12 -1.52
N ASP A 95 3.56 -17.58 -1.90
CA ASP A 95 4.30 -18.50 -1.01
C ASP A 95 4.75 -17.74 0.23
N GLY A 96 5.22 -16.49 0.08
CA GLY A 96 5.57 -15.62 1.21
C GLY A 96 4.39 -15.36 2.14
N LEU A 97 3.19 -15.08 1.61
CA LEU A 97 1.98 -14.93 2.43
C LEU A 97 1.65 -16.23 3.17
N ARG A 98 1.70 -17.38 2.48
CA ARG A 98 1.45 -18.69 3.09
C ARG A 98 2.41 -18.95 4.26
N HIS A 99 3.70 -18.69 4.08
CA HIS A 99 4.72 -18.87 5.13
C HIS A 99 4.43 -17.98 6.34
N VAL A 100 4.06 -16.72 6.10
CA VAL A 100 3.72 -15.80 7.21
C VAL A 100 2.45 -16.26 7.93
N LEU A 101 1.42 -16.73 7.23
CA LEU A 101 0.20 -17.26 7.83
C LEU A 101 0.46 -18.54 8.64
N GLU A 102 1.27 -19.48 8.12
CA GLU A 102 1.65 -20.69 8.84
C GLU A 102 2.47 -20.37 10.10
N ALA A 103 3.48 -19.51 9.96
CA ALA A 103 4.31 -19.08 11.09
C ALA A 103 3.47 -18.35 12.16
N ALA A 104 2.55 -17.47 11.75
CA ALA A 104 1.66 -16.75 12.66
C ALA A 104 0.74 -17.72 13.43
N LYS A 105 0.11 -18.67 12.73
CA LYS A 105 -0.72 -19.72 13.31
C LYS A 105 0.07 -20.58 14.29
N ALA A 106 1.25 -21.06 13.90
CA ALA A 106 2.07 -21.95 14.69
C ALA A 106 2.60 -21.31 16.00
N ASN A 107 2.77 -19.99 16.00
CA ASN A 107 3.30 -19.25 17.15
C ASN A 107 2.23 -18.43 17.91
N GLY A 108 0.95 -18.63 17.64
CA GLY A 108 -0.14 -18.00 18.40
C GLY A 108 -0.28 -16.48 18.19
N VAL A 109 0.10 -15.98 17.02
CA VAL A 109 -0.13 -14.56 16.67
C VAL A 109 -1.62 -14.25 16.70
N GLY A 110 -2.01 -13.20 17.42
CA GLY A 110 -3.41 -12.83 17.60
C GLY A 110 -4.02 -12.12 16.41
N LYS A 111 -3.27 -11.23 15.75
CA LYS A 111 -3.75 -10.44 14.63
C LYS A 111 -2.72 -10.35 13.49
N LEU A 112 -3.22 -10.36 12.25
CA LEU A 112 -2.40 -10.17 11.07
C LEU A 112 -3.05 -9.15 10.13
N PHE A 113 -2.30 -8.14 9.72
CA PHE A 113 -2.68 -7.22 8.63
C PHE A 113 -2.05 -7.65 7.32
N TRP A 114 -2.86 -7.67 6.25
CA TRP A 114 -2.37 -7.91 4.90
C TRP A 114 -3.00 -6.93 3.90
N PRO A 115 -2.20 -6.17 3.12
CA PRO A 115 -2.72 -5.21 2.15
C PRO A 115 -3.14 -5.90 0.85
N SER A 116 -4.42 -5.83 0.53
CA SER A 116 -4.93 -6.03 -0.82
C SER A 116 -4.86 -4.71 -1.60
N SER A 117 -5.46 -4.63 -2.77
CA SER A 117 -5.30 -3.52 -3.70
C SER A 117 -6.51 -3.39 -4.63
N ILE A 118 -6.70 -2.20 -5.21
CA ILE A 118 -7.56 -2.02 -6.39
C ILE A 118 -7.15 -2.94 -7.55
N GLY A 119 -5.91 -3.43 -7.55
CA GLY A 119 -5.45 -4.44 -8.50
C GLY A 119 -6.22 -5.77 -8.46
N ALA A 120 -6.96 -6.04 -7.38
CA ALA A 120 -7.85 -7.20 -7.28
C ALA A 120 -9.09 -7.09 -8.19
N PHE A 121 -9.50 -5.87 -8.55
CA PHE A 121 -10.58 -5.68 -9.52
C PHE A 121 -10.11 -6.01 -10.95
N GLY A 122 -11.07 -6.33 -11.81
CA GLY A 122 -10.86 -6.56 -13.23
C GLY A 122 -11.86 -5.77 -14.07
N PRO A 123 -11.87 -5.96 -15.39
CA PRO A 123 -12.71 -5.22 -16.31
C PRO A 123 -14.22 -5.44 -16.09
N ASP A 124 -14.61 -6.53 -15.41
CA ASP A 124 -16.01 -6.83 -15.11
C ASP A 124 -16.56 -6.07 -13.89
N ALA A 125 -15.69 -5.40 -13.14
CA ALA A 125 -16.12 -4.56 -12.05
C ALA A 125 -16.76 -3.26 -12.57
N PRO A 126 -17.81 -2.73 -11.90
CA PRO A 126 -18.36 -1.42 -12.23
C PRO A 126 -17.27 -0.35 -12.24
N ARG A 127 -17.26 0.46 -13.33
CA ARG A 127 -16.19 1.46 -13.54
C ARG A 127 -16.25 2.61 -12.54
N THR A 128 -17.42 2.93 -12.03
CA THR A 128 -17.65 4.05 -11.12
C THR A 128 -18.33 3.54 -9.86
N ASN A 129 -17.84 3.99 -8.71
CA ASN A 129 -18.35 3.63 -7.40
C ASN A 129 -18.47 2.10 -7.24
N ALA A 130 -17.40 1.36 -7.61
CA ALA A 130 -17.38 -0.10 -7.59
C ALA A 130 -17.72 -0.61 -6.17
N PRO A 131 -18.84 -1.34 -6.01
CA PRO A 131 -19.28 -1.79 -4.70
C PRO A 131 -18.35 -2.82 -4.09
N GLN A 132 -18.47 -3.03 -2.79
CA GLN A 132 -17.63 -3.93 -2.00
C GLN A 132 -17.62 -5.36 -2.57
N ASN A 133 -18.77 -5.84 -3.05
CA ASN A 133 -18.96 -7.20 -3.58
C ASN A 133 -18.88 -7.25 -5.12
N SER A 134 -18.09 -6.36 -5.74
CA SER A 134 -17.82 -6.43 -7.17
C SER A 134 -17.14 -7.73 -7.56
N PRO A 135 -17.33 -8.19 -8.82
CA PRO A 135 -16.53 -9.28 -9.37
C PRO A 135 -15.02 -8.96 -9.29
N LEU A 136 -14.23 -9.93 -8.84
CA LEU A 136 -12.78 -9.83 -8.74
C LEU A 136 -12.14 -10.73 -9.81
N ASN A 137 -12.10 -10.25 -11.06
CA ASN A 137 -11.55 -10.94 -12.22
C ASN A 137 -10.35 -10.17 -12.79
N PRO A 138 -9.24 -10.04 -12.03
CA PRO A 138 -8.07 -9.30 -12.47
C PRO A 138 -7.39 -9.95 -13.68
N THR A 139 -6.76 -9.11 -14.51
CA THR A 139 -6.05 -9.53 -15.70
C THR A 139 -4.52 -9.45 -15.55
N THR A 140 -4.03 -9.18 -14.35
CA THR A 140 -2.60 -9.13 -14.04
C THR A 140 -2.24 -10.18 -13.00
N ILE A 141 -0.99 -10.69 -13.06
CA ILE A 141 -0.49 -11.64 -12.04
C ILE A 141 -0.57 -11.04 -10.64
N TYR A 142 -0.28 -9.75 -10.49
CA TYR A 142 -0.41 -9.04 -9.23
C TYR A 142 -1.85 -9.10 -8.70
N GLY A 143 -2.83 -8.78 -9.54
CA GLY A 143 -4.24 -8.84 -9.17
C GLY A 143 -4.68 -10.26 -8.80
N VAL A 144 -4.24 -11.27 -9.57
CA VAL A 144 -4.50 -12.69 -9.27
C VAL A 144 -3.97 -13.04 -7.88
N THR A 145 -2.73 -12.63 -7.54
CA THR A 145 -2.18 -12.89 -6.20
C THR A 145 -2.93 -12.13 -5.11
N LYS A 146 -3.49 -10.94 -5.38
CA LYS A 146 -4.30 -10.21 -4.39
C LYS A 146 -5.63 -10.90 -4.12
N VAL A 147 -6.34 -11.36 -5.14
CA VAL A 147 -7.58 -12.13 -4.98
C VAL A 147 -7.33 -13.46 -4.26
N ALA A 148 -6.34 -14.21 -4.71
CA ALA A 148 -5.97 -15.48 -4.07
C ALA A 148 -5.56 -15.28 -2.60
N GLY A 149 -4.81 -14.21 -2.31
CA GLY A 149 -4.40 -13.86 -0.95
C GLY A 149 -5.58 -13.47 -0.05
N GLU A 150 -6.57 -12.71 -0.53
CA GLU A 150 -7.80 -12.43 0.24
C GLU A 150 -8.53 -13.73 0.61
N LEU A 151 -8.67 -14.64 -0.34
CA LEU A 151 -9.31 -15.93 -0.11
C LEU A 151 -8.52 -16.82 0.87
N LEU A 152 -7.20 -16.84 0.73
CA LEU A 152 -6.29 -17.58 1.62
C LEU A 152 -6.37 -17.03 3.06
N CYS A 153 -6.29 -15.72 3.24
CA CYS A 153 -6.43 -15.08 4.54
C CYS A 153 -7.78 -15.39 5.21
N ASN A 154 -8.87 -15.29 4.44
CA ASN A 154 -10.20 -15.63 4.93
C ASN A 154 -10.31 -17.13 5.32
N TYR A 155 -9.65 -18.02 4.56
CA TYR A 155 -9.58 -19.45 4.92
C TYR A 155 -8.90 -19.65 6.28
N TYR A 156 -7.78 -18.93 6.55
CA TYR A 156 -7.09 -19.02 7.83
C TYR A 156 -7.93 -18.50 8.99
N PHE A 157 -8.71 -17.46 8.77
CA PHE A 157 -9.68 -16.99 9.75
C PHE A 157 -10.75 -18.06 10.02
N LEU A 158 -11.42 -18.56 8.99
CA LEU A 158 -12.52 -19.51 9.13
C LEU A 158 -12.10 -20.86 9.75
N LYS A 159 -10.89 -21.34 9.39
CA LYS A 159 -10.44 -22.67 9.81
C LYS A 159 -9.64 -22.65 11.11
N TYR A 160 -8.85 -21.62 11.34
CA TYR A 160 -7.90 -21.56 12.45
C TYR A 160 -8.17 -20.43 13.44
N GLY A 161 -9.11 -19.54 13.15
CA GLY A 161 -9.44 -18.39 14.01
C GLY A 161 -8.38 -17.27 14.01
N LEU A 162 -7.42 -17.28 13.07
CA LEU A 162 -6.44 -16.21 12.96
C LEU A 162 -7.13 -14.93 12.47
N ASP A 163 -7.13 -13.86 13.29
CA ASP A 163 -7.77 -12.58 12.96
C ASP A 163 -6.96 -11.84 11.88
N VAL A 164 -7.20 -12.16 10.61
CA VAL A 164 -6.57 -11.49 9.46
C VAL A 164 -7.44 -10.35 8.99
N ARG A 165 -6.85 -9.15 8.91
CA ARG A 165 -7.52 -7.91 8.50
C ARG A 165 -6.94 -7.37 7.21
N ILE A 166 -7.80 -7.04 6.26
CA ILE A 166 -7.43 -6.79 4.88
C ILE A 166 -8.06 -5.48 4.38
N ILE A 167 -7.26 -4.65 3.75
CA ILE A 167 -7.69 -3.44 3.07
C ILE A 167 -7.34 -3.54 1.59
N ARG A 168 -8.27 -3.22 0.70
CA ARG A 168 -8.00 -2.97 -0.72
C ARG A 168 -7.60 -1.52 -0.89
N TYR A 169 -6.30 -1.27 -0.88
CA TYR A 169 -5.79 0.10 -1.07
C TYR A 169 -6.05 0.60 -2.49
N PRO A 170 -6.44 1.88 -2.65
CA PRO A 170 -6.30 2.59 -3.92
C PRO A 170 -4.83 2.85 -4.25
N GLY A 171 -4.55 3.60 -5.31
CA GLY A 171 -3.19 4.04 -5.60
C GLY A 171 -2.65 4.93 -4.49
N LEU A 172 -1.48 4.57 -3.94
CA LEU A 172 -0.89 5.29 -2.81
C LEU A 172 0.07 6.38 -3.29
N ILE A 173 -0.02 7.55 -2.66
CA ILE A 173 0.83 8.71 -2.90
C ILE A 173 1.64 8.98 -1.63
N SER A 174 2.97 8.98 -1.74
CA SER A 174 3.88 9.19 -0.62
C SER A 174 4.87 10.31 -0.92
N ASN A 175 5.19 11.12 0.09
CA ASN A 175 6.28 12.09 0.03
C ASN A 175 7.60 11.52 0.60
N VAL A 176 7.61 10.32 1.16
CA VAL A 176 8.78 9.69 1.77
C VAL A 176 9.42 8.68 0.82
N ALA A 177 8.68 7.64 0.43
CA ALA A 177 9.20 6.61 -0.45
C ALA A 177 9.14 7.06 -1.93
N PRO A 178 10.23 6.85 -2.70
CA PRO A 178 10.20 7.08 -4.14
C PRO A 178 9.27 6.07 -4.84
N PRO A 179 8.91 6.33 -6.12
CA PRO A 179 8.14 5.37 -6.92
C PRO A 179 8.76 3.97 -6.94
N GLY A 180 7.94 2.92 -6.80
CA GLY A 180 8.38 1.53 -6.66
C GLY A 180 8.12 0.61 -7.86
N GLY A 181 7.66 1.14 -8.99
CA GLY A 181 7.29 0.36 -10.19
C GLY A 181 5.83 -0.05 -10.23
N GLY A 182 4.94 0.75 -9.63
CA GLY A 182 3.48 0.60 -9.70
C GLY A 182 2.86 1.34 -10.87
N THR A 183 1.65 0.94 -11.26
CA THR A 183 0.87 1.62 -12.31
C THR A 183 0.42 3.02 -11.88
N THR A 184 0.27 3.27 -10.58
CA THR A 184 -0.15 4.54 -9.99
C THR A 184 1.00 5.48 -9.65
N ASP A 185 2.23 5.10 -9.91
CA ASP A 185 3.43 5.86 -9.55
C ASP A 185 3.55 7.21 -10.27
N TYR A 186 2.81 7.41 -11.38
CA TYR A 186 2.73 8.71 -12.04
C TYR A 186 2.34 9.83 -11.06
N ALA A 187 1.49 9.52 -10.08
CA ALA A 187 0.99 10.46 -9.09
C ALA A 187 2.02 10.82 -8.00
N VAL A 188 3.16 10.12 -7.98
CA VAL A 188 4.33 10.46 -7.17
C VAL A 188 5.43 11.09 -8.03
N GLU A 189 5.75 10.47 -9.19
CA GLU A 189 6.78 10.94 -10.12
C GLU A 189 6.55 12.37 -10.60
N ILE A 190 5.29 12.76 -10.78
CA ILE A 190 4.91 14.10 -11.24
C ILE A 190 5.39 15.20 -10.29
N PHE A 191 5.39 14.98 -8.97
CA PHE A 191 5.84 15.96 -7.98
C PHE A 191 7.37 16.16 -8.03
N TYR A 192 8.12 15.04 -8.09
CA TYR A 192 9.57 15.11 -8.26
C TYR A 192 9.95 15.83 -9.54
N SER A 193 9.28 15.50 -10.64
CA SER A 193 9.54 16.12 -11.93
C SER A 193 9.14 17.60 -11.96
N ALA A 194 8.04 17.96 -11.30
CA ALA A 194 7.60 19.34 -11.19
C ALA A 194 8.63 20.21 -10.44
N LEU A 195 9.16 19.68 -9.33
CA LEU A 195 10.11 20.41 -8.49
C LEU A 195 11.54 20.46 -9.09
N GLN A 196 11.99 19.37 -9.74
CA GLN A 196 13.37 19.25 -10.20
C GLN A 196 13.58 19.65 -11.66
N LYS A 197 12.57 19.43 -12.53
CA LYS A 197 12.71 19.59 -13.99
C LYS A 197 11.76 20.62 -14.57
N GLY A 198 10.71 21.01 -13.86
CA GLY A 198 9.66 21.88 -14.37
C GLY A 198 8.83 21.24 -15.50
N SER A 199 9.02 19.95 -15.80
CA SER A 199 8.25 19.21 -16.80
C SER A 199 8.15 17.72 -16.48
N TYR A 200 7.04 17.09 -16.92
CA TYR A 200 6.81 15.65 -16.75
C TYR A 200 6.12 15.07 -18.01
N THR A 201 6.50 13.85 -18.37
CA THR A 201 5.76 13.08 -19.39
C THR A 201 5.07 11.92 -18.66
N CYS A 202 3.75 12.04 -18.51
CA CYS A 202 2.93 11.03 -17.86
C CYS A 202 2.75 9.82 -18.77
N PHE A 203 2.93 8.64 -18.24
CA PHE A 203 2.77 7.36 -18.95
C PHE A 203 1.32 6.84 -18.98
N LEU A 204 0.37 7.64 -18.51
CA LEU A 204 -1.06 7.40 -18.68
C LEU A 204 -1.69 8.51 -19.54
N ARG A 205 -2.87 8.24 -20.13
CA ARG A 205 -3.66 9.27 -20.79
C ARG A 205 -4.09 10.34 -19.80
N GLU A 206 -4.25 11.54 -20.29
CA GLU A 206 -4.65 12.70 -19.49
C GLU A 206 -5.99 12.53 -18.77
N ASP A 207 -6.92 11.78 -19.35
CA ASP A 207 -8.28 11.51 -18.86
C ASP A 207 -8.40 10.22 -18.03
N THR A 208 -7.29 9.51 -17.78
CA THR A 208 -7.28 8.30 -16.97
C THR A 208 -7.55 8.64 -15.52
N VAL A 209 -8.75 8.29 -15.04
CA VAL A 209 -9.16 8.48 -13.65
C VAL A 209 -8.89 7.19 -12.86
N LEU A 210 -8.21 7.32 -11.71
CA LEU A 210 -7.96 6.23 -10.77
C LEU A 210 -8.32 6.66 -9.35
N PRO A 211 -8.79 5.73 -8.51
CA PRO A 211 -8.93 5.99 -7.08
C PRO A 211 -7.53 6.05 -6.44
N MET A 212 -7.29 7.10 -5.67
CA MET A 212 -6.01 7.42 -5.06
C MET A 212 -6.17 7.75 -3.58
N MET A 213 -5.09 7.59 -2.81
CA MET A 213 -5.05 7.89 -1.39
C MET A 213 -3.67 8.42 -0.99
N TYR A 214 -3.65 9.44 -0.14
CA TYR A 214 -2.40 9.93 0.42
C TYR A 214 -1.92 9.04 1.57
N MET A 215 -0.61 8.86 1.71
CA MET A 215 -0.05 7.93 2.68
C MET A 215 -0.49 8.16 4.13
N PRO A 216 -0.62 9.39 4.65
CA PRO A 216 -1.15 9.61 6.00
C PRO A 216 -2.54 8.99 6.21
N ASP A 217 -3.44 9.05 5.21
CA ASP A 217 -4.75 8.39 5.27
C ASP A 217 -4.62 6.86 5.21
N ALA A 218 -3.67 6.34 4.42
CA ALA A 218 -3.42 4.91 4.35
C ALA A 218 -2.92 4.35 5.70
N LEU A 219 -1.99 5.05 6.36
CA LEU A 219 -1.49 4.68 7.68
C LEU A 219 -2.60 4.74 8.74
N LYS A 220 -3.40 5.82 8.73
CA LYS A 220 -4.58 5.97 9.59
C LYS A 220 -5.55 4.80 9.42
N ALA A 221 -5.89 4.45 8.17
CA ALA A 221 -6.79 3.33 7.89
C ALA A 221 -6.22 1.99 8.38
N THR A 222 -4.92 1.77 8.19
CA THR A 222 -4.22 0.57 8.64
C THR A 222 -4.33 0.41 10.16
N VAL A 223 -4.04 1.47 10.90
CA VAL A 223 -4.14 1.46 12.37
C VAL A 223 -5.59 1.31 12.81
N MET A 224 -6.53 2.06 12.22
CA MET A 224 -7.94 1.98 12.58
C MET A 224 -8.53 0.57 12.40
N VAL A 225 -8.25 -0.09 11.28
CA VAL A 225 -8.77 -1.46 11.08
C VAL A 225 -8.12 -2.45 12.05
N MET A 226 -6.84 -2.28 12.39
CA MET A 226 -6.13 -3.16 13.32
C MET A 226 -6.51 -2.94 14.78
N ASP A 227 -6.83 -1.73 15.18
CA ASP A 227 -7.24 -1.38 16.55
C ASP A 227 -8.75 -1.61 16.78
N ALA A 228 -9.55 -1.72 15.72
CA ALA A 228 -10.98 -2.00 15.85
C ALA A 228 -11.22 -3.31 16.63
N GLU A 229 -12.29 -3.37 17.41
CA GLU A 229 -12.72 -4.61 18.04
C GLU A 229 -13.09 -5.65 16.96
N THR A 230 -12.76 -6.92 17.15
CA THR A 230 -13.00 -7.99 16.15
C THR A 230 -14.47 -8.07 15.73
N LYS A 231 -15.42 -7.82 16.66
CA LYS A 231 -16.85 -7.77 16.34
C LYS A 231 -17.23 -6.66 15.32
N ASN A 232 -16.44 -5.61 15.22
CA ASN A 232 -16.63 -4.48 14.31
C ASN A 232 -15.87 -4.67 12.98
N VAL A 233 -15.20 -5.80 12.80
CA VAL A 233 -14.52 -6.18 11.57
C VAL A 233 -15.06 -7.52 11.08
N PRO A 234 -16.36 -7.61 10.72
CA PRO A 234 -16.99 -8.88 10.35
C PRO A 234 -16.48 -9.42 9.01
N ARG A 235 -15.80 -8.62 8.22
CA ARG A 235 -15.27 -9.00 6.92
C ARG A 235 -13.78 -9.34 7.02
N HIS A 236 -13.43 -10.59 6.73
CA HIS A 236 -12.06 -11.10 6.60
C HIS A 236 -11.64 -11.31 5.13
N LEU A 237 -12.40 -10.77 4.19
CA LEU A 237 -12.03 -10.42 2.82
C LEU A 237 -11.70 -8.93 2.78
N GLY A 238 -11.02 -8.46 1.73
CA GLY A 238 -10.56 -7.07 1.68
C GLY A 238 -11.66 -6.03 1.78
N TYR A 239 -11.55 -5.06 2.69
CA TYR A 239 -12.37 -3.86 2.69
C TYR A 239 -11.95 -2.91 1.58
N ASN A 240 -12.89 -2.44 0.81
CA ASN A 240 -12.67 -1.31 -0.09
C ASN A 240 -12.34 -0.05 0.71
N LEU A 241 -11.34 0.71 0.26
CA LEU A 241 -11.09 2.06 0.77
C LEU A 241 -11.14 3.07 -0.37
N ALA A 242 -11.75 4.21 -0.10
CA ALA A 242 -11.75 5.37 -0.98
C ALA A 242 -11.25 6.61 -0.22
N SER A 243 -10.61 7.52 -0.95
CA SER A 243 -10.28 8.86 -0.50
C SER A 243 -10.62 9.84 -1.62
N MET A 244 -9.80 9.89 -2.67
CA MET A 244 -10.02 10.76 -3.82
C MET A 244 -9.95 9.94 -5.10
N SER A 245 -10.60 10.45 -6.16
CA SER A 245 -10.45 9.95 -7.52
C SER A 245 -10.23 11.13 -8.45
N PHE A 246 -9.19 11.07 -9.25
CA PHE A 246 -8.84 12.17 -10.16
C PHE A 246 -8.10 11.63 -11.39
N SER A 247 -8.15 12.41 -12.47
CA SER A 247 -7.41 12.15 -13.69
C SER A 247 -5.97 12.69 -13.60
N ALA A 248 -5.09 12.18 -14.45
CA ALA A 248 -3.73 12.70 -14.56
C ALA A 248 -3.71 14.20 -14.90
N ARG A 249 -4.68 14.68 -15.70
CA ARG A 249 -4.87 16.10 -16.02
C ARG A 249 -5.25 16.93 -14.79
N GLU A 250 -6.20 16.45 -13.97
CA GLU A 250 -6.62 17.17 -12.77
C GLU A 250 -5.49 17.30 -11.75
N LEU A 251 -4.70 16.25 -11.55
CA LEU A 251 -3.50 16.31 -10.72
C LEU A 251 -2.48 17.33 -11.26
N ALA A 252 -2.22 17.31 -12.57
CA ALA A 252 -1.31 18.27 -13.19
C ALA A 252 -1.80 19.71 -13.03
N ALA A 253 -3.10 19.96 -13.25
CA ALA A 253 -3.69 21.27 -13.07
C ALA A 253 -3.63 21.77 -11.63
N GLU A 254 -3.82 20.88 -10.64
CA GLU A 254 -3.69 21.24 -9.24
C GLU A 254 -2.25 21.64 -8.89
N ILE A 255 -1.25 20.89 -9.36
CA ILE A 255 0.18 21.24 -9.18
C ILE A 255 0.52 22.58 -9.85
N GLN A 256 -0.03 22.85 -11.03
CA GLN A 256 0.20 24.09 -11.77
C GLN A 256 -0.29 25.34 -11.02
N LYS A 257 -1.28 25.24 -10.14
CA LYS A 257 -1.67 26.37 -9.26
C LYS A 257 -0.53 26.83 -8.35
N HIS A 258 0.38 25.93 -8.00
CA HIS A 258 1.52 26.18 -7.12
C HIS A 258 2.85 26.35 -7.87
N ILE A 259 2.94 25.78 -9.07
CA ILE A 259 4.10 25.86 -9.97
C ILE A 259 3.61 26.23 -11.37
N PRO A 260 3.28 27.52 -11.67
CA PRO A 260 2.61 27.92 -12.92
C PRO A 260 3.39 27.60 -14.20
N ARG A 261 4.71 27.45 -14.12
CA ARG A 261 5.58 27.12 -15.28
C ARG A 261 5.69 25.62 -15.54
N PHE A 262 5.14 24.78 -14.68
CA PHE A 262 5.18 23.32 -14.85
C PHE A 262 4.44 22.86 -16.10
N LYS A 263 5.12 22.03 -16.91
CA LYS A 263 4.57 21.51 -18.17
C LYS A 263 4.37 20.01 -18.08
N VAL A 264 3.23 19.50 -18.56
CA VAL A 264 2.94 18.08 -18.60
C VAL A 264 2.60 17.67 -20.05
N ALA A 265 3.22 16.56 -20.47
CA ALA A 265 2.88 15.84 -21.69
C ALA A 265 2.36 14.45 -21.32
N TYR A 266 1.65 13.80 -22.22
CA TYR A 266 1.07 12.47 -21.99
C TYR A 266 1.52 11.53 -23.12
N SER A 267 2.18 10.43 -22.73
CA SER A 267 2.67 9.39 -23.65
C SER A 267 2.39 8.01 -23.03
N PRO A 268 1.14 7.51 -23.21
CA PRO A 268 0.73 6.24 -22.60
C PRO A 268 1.61 5.07 -23.01
N ASP A 269 2.01 4.25 -22.02
CA ASP A 269 2.72 3.00 -22.24
C ASP A 269 1.86 1.77 -21.85
N GLN A 270 2.49 0.60 -21.72
CA GLN A 270 1.81 -0.64 -21.35
C GLN A 270 1.02 -0.57 -20.03
N ARG A 271 1.39 0.33 -19.10
CA ARG A 271 0.69 0.54 -17.82
C ARG A 271 -0.71 1.09 -18.01
N GLN A 272 -0.98 1.74 -19.15
CA GLN A 272 -2.33 2.21 -19.49
C GLN A 272 -3.34 1.06 -19.56
N LYS A 273 -2.97 -0.10 -20.10
CA LYS A 273 -3.86 -1.26 -20.16
C LYS A 273 -4.22 -1.78 -18.77
N ILE A 274 -3.26 -1.73 -17.85
CA ILE A 274 -3.49 -2.10 -16.44
C ILE A 274 -4.46 -1.10 -15.80
N ALA A 275 -4.21 0.20 -15.93
CA ALA A 275 -5.08 1.25 -15.41
C ALA A 275 -6.51 1.17 -15.96
N ASP A 276 -6.65 0.84 -17.25
CA ASP A 276 -7.96 0.69 -17.90
C ASP A 276 -8.76 -0.51 -17.38
N SER A 277 -8.14 -1.49 -16.74
CA SER A 277 -8.82 -2.64 -16.14
C SER A 277 -9.37 -2.37 -14.74
N TRP A 278 -8.98 -1.27 -14.10
CA TRP A 278 -9.39 -0.92 -12.73
C TRP A 278 -10.57 0.05 -12.70
N PRO A 279 -11.40 0.06 -11.64
CA PRO A 279 -12.44 1.06 -11.47
C PRO A 279 -11.87 2.47 -11.36
N LYS A 280 -12.66 3.46 -11.79
CA LYS A 280 -12.34 4.89 -11.66
C LYS A 280 -12.59 5.41 -10.23
N SER A 281 -13.53 4.77 -9.51
CA SER A 281 -13.82 5.04 -8.11
C SER A 281 -14.42 3.80 -7.46
N ILE A 282 -14.31 3.71 -6.14
CA ILE A 282 -14.75 2.57 -5.33
C ILE A 282 -15.62 3.03 -4.18
N ASP A 283 -16.59 2.21 -3.79
CA ASP A 283 -17.44 2.41 -2.63
C ASP A 283 -16.79 1.83 -1.38
N ASP A 284 -16.61 2.65 -0.34
CA ASP A 284 -16.03 2.30 0.96
C ASP A 284 -17.04 2.35 2.11
N SER A 285 -18.33 2.32 1.78
CA SER A 285 -19.43 2.44 2.76
C SER A 285 -19.36 1.37 3.87
N GLU A 286 -18.89 0.16 3.57
CA GLU A 286 -18.69 -0.88 4.58
C GLU A 286 -17.58 -0.52 5.57
N ALA A 287 -16.45 -0.03 5.11
CA ALA A 287 -15.37 0.44 6.00
C ALA A 287 -15.83 1.60 6.91
N ARG A 288 -16.61 2.52 6.34
CA ARG A 288 -17.20 3.64 7.11
C ARG A 288 -18.16 3.16 8.18
N ARG A 289 -19.04 2.21 7.85
CA ARG A 289 -20.04 1.67 8.76
C ARG A 289 -19.42 0.81 9.86
N ASP A 290 -18.50 -0.07 9.50
CA ASP A 290 -18.03 -1.13 10.38
C ASP A 290 -16.98 -0.63 11.37
N TRP A 291 -16.01 0.15 10.94
CA TRP A 291 -14.93 0.64 11.80
C TRP A 291 -14.66 2.15 11.68
N GLY A 292 -15.63 2.92 11.17
CA GLY A 292 -15.63 4.39 11.24
C GLY A 292 -14.63 5.08 10.32
N TRP A 293 -14.22 4.44 9.23
CA TRP A 293 -13.28 5.02 8.28
C TRP A 293 -13.69 6.41 7.79
N LYS A 294 -12.73 7.35 7.75
CA LYS A 294 -12.84 8.68 7.14
C LYS A 294 -11.46 9.13 6.70
N TYR A 295 -11.35 9.60 5.47
CA TYR A 295 -10.12 10.24 4.98
C TYR A 295 -10.05 11.71 5.41
N ASP A 296 -8.82 12.25 5.45
CA ASP A 296 -8.54 13.64 5.83
C ASP A 296 -8.02 14.48 4.66
N TYR A 297 -7.59 13.86 3.57
CA TYR A 297 -6.97 14.53 2.44
C TYR A 297 -7.81 14.42 1.18
N ASP A 298 -8.18 15.59 0.63
CA ASP A 298 -8.62 15.75 -0.77
C ASP A 298 -7.42 16.04 -1.69
N LEU A 299 -7.68 16.20 -2.98
CA LEU A 299 -6.64 16.47 -3.99
C LEU A 299 -5.84 17.74 -3.67
N THR A 300 -6.51 18.84 -3.33
CA THR A 300 -5.85 20.12 -3.05
C THR A 300 -4.97 20.04 -1.80
N ARG A 301 -5.49 19.50 -0.71
CA ARG A 301 -4.74 19.35 0.53
C ARG A 301 -3.55 18.41 0.36
N MET A 302 -3.72 17.31 -0.37
CA MET A 302 -2.63 16.37 -0.68
C MET A 302 -1.53 17.05 -1.50
N VAL A 303 -1.88 17.80 -2.56
CA VAL A 303 -0.88 18.50 -3.40
C VAL A 303 -0.10 19.52 -2.59
N MET A 304 -0.78 20.32 -1.76
CA MET A 304 -0.11 21.29 -0.89
C MET A 304 0.87 20.61 0.07
N ASP A 305 0.46 19.54 0.74
CA ASP A 305 1.31 18.82 1.70
C ASP A 305 2.49 18.12 1.02
N MET A 306 2.27 17.49 -0.14
CA MET A 306 3.32 16.88 -0.96
C MET A 306 4.40 17.91 -1.34
N LEU A 307 4.01 19.08 -1.86
CA LEU A 307 4.95 20.13 -2.25
C LEU A 307 5.68 20.71 -1.05
N ALA A 308 4.98 20.95 0.07
CA ALA A 308 5.56 21.49 1.30
C ALA A 308 6.62 20.56 1.91
N LYS A 309 6.44 19.24 1.83
CA LYS A 309 7.36 18.25 2.39
C LYS A 309 8.49 17.86 1.43
N LEU A 310 8.20 17.75 0.13
CA LEU A 310 9.21 17.36 -0.86
C LEU A 310 10.22 18.46 -1.14
N ARG A 311 9.79 19.72 -1.23
CA ARG A 311 10.69 20.83 -1.59
C ARG A 311 11.88 20.95 -0.64
N PRO A 312 11.73 21.08 0.69
CA PRO A 312 12.88 21.19 1.60
C PRO A 312 13.76 19.93 1.58
N ARG A 313 13.16 18.75 1.45
CA ARG A 313 13.90 17.48 1.38
C ARG A 313 14.81 17.42 0.15
N LEU A 314 14.28 17.72 -1.03
CA LEU A 314 15.06 17.71 -2.28
C LEU A 314 16.15 18.78 -2.27
N THR A 315 15.89 19.95 -1.68
CA THR A 315 16.91 21.00 -1.47
C THR A 315 18.05 20.51 -0.58
N ALA A 316 17.72 19.85 0.55
CA ALA A 316 18.72 19.30 1.47
C ALA A 316 19.55 18.16 0.83
N GLU A 317 18.98 17.40 -0.12
CA GLU A 317 19.68 16.37 -0.88
C GLU A 317 20.55 16.94 -2.03
N GLY A 318 20.64 18.27 -2.20
CA GLY A 318 21.37 18.91 -3.29
C GLY A 318 20.76 18.68 -4.69
N LYS A 319 19.52 18.21 -4.73
CA LYS A 319 18.74 18.00 -5.96
C LYS A 319 18.01 19.31 -6.26
N GLY A 320 18.51 20.11 -7.21
CA GLY A 320 17.98 21.43 -7.55
C GLY A 320 16.44 21.47 -7.59
N VAL A 321 15.85 22.48 -6.95
CA VAL A 321 14.40 22.70 -6.81
C VAL A 321 14.06 24.09 -7.36
#